data_f6ea913182d69e635f5fe05b7a9014d4
#
_entry.id   f6ea913182d69e635f5fe05b7a9014d4
#
_cell.length_a   1.000
_cell.length_b   1.000
_cell.length_c   1.000
_cell.angle_alpha   90.00
_cell.angle_beta   90.00
_cell.angle_gamma   90.00
#
_symmetry.space_group_name_H-M   'P 1'
#
loop_
_entity.id
_entity.type
_entity.pdbx_description
1 polymer ?
#
loop_
_entity_poly.entity_id
_entity_poly.type
_entity_poly.pdbx_seq_one_letter_code
_entity_poly.pdbx_strand_id
1 'polypeptide(L)'
;MKARAFYNVCKHRGNTLAQQKMGKIDKTFKCSYHRWQYDAAGQLVDAPDPHTFPQGVCDPSLHLTELPCEEWNGWIMYSLNPEVKPLDEWLGPVKAHLEAYKFDKMNLVMDMTVEWNCNWKASVDAFNETYHVWGTHPQLMDWLD
;
A
#
# COMPACT_ATOMS: atom_id res chain seq x y z
N MET A 1 4.92 6.30 -14.39
CA MET A 1 5.85 5.82 -13.33
C MET A 1 5.17 4.58 -12.77
N LYS A 2 5.85 3.45 -12.61
CA LYS A 2 5.25 2.24 -12.03
C LYS A 2 5.28 2.33 -10.50
N ALA A 3 4.16 2.05 -9.82
CA ALA A 3 4.14 1.93 -8.37
C ALA A 3 5.01 0.74 -7.91
N ARG A 4 5.67 0.89 -6.77
CA ARG A 4 6.48 -0.15 -6.15
C ARG A 4 6.22 -0.14 -4.65
N ALA A 5 6.24 -1.29 -4.05
CA ALA A 5 6.08 -1.47 -2.61
C ALA A 5 7.31 -2.15 -2.01
N PHE A 6 7.74 -1.67 -0.85
CA PHE A 6 8.88 -2.21 -0.12
C PHE A 6 8.52 -2.33 1.35
N TYR A 7 9.14 -3.29 2.05
CA TYR A 7 9.13 -3.21 3.50
C TYR A 7 9.81 -1.92 3.95
N ASN A 8 9.15 -1.16 4.80
CA ASN A 8 9.68 0.10 5.34
C ASN A 8 10.75 -0.15 6.42
N VAL A 9 11.78 -0.91 6.05
CA VAL A 9 12.80 -1.42 6.96
C VAL A 9 14.18 -1.30 6.32
N CYS A 10 15.08 -0.57 6.98
CA CYS A 10 16.48 -0.48 6.56
C CYS A 10 17.19 -1.83 6.72
N LYS A 11 17.86 -2.29 5.68
CA LYS A 11 18.59 -3.57 5.67
C LYS A 11 19.77 -3.63 6.64
N HIS A 12 20.25 -2.49 7.12
CA HIS A 12 21.36 -2.48 8.08
C HIS A 12 20.94 -3.03 9.44
N ARG A 13 20.02 -2.36 10.15
CA ARG A 13 19.56 -2.72 11.50
C ARG A 13 18.06 -2.52 11.73
N GLY A 14 17.24 -2.66 10.70
CA GLY A 14 15.80 -2.70 10.84
C GLY A 14 15.12 -1.36 11.16
N ASN A 15 15.84 -0.24 11.08
CA ASN A 15 15.23 1.05 11.35
C ASN A 15 14.19 1.43 10.28
N THR A 16 13.11 2.06 10.69
CA THR A 16 12.07 2.59 9.78
C THR A 16 12.67 3.70 8.90
N LEU A 17 12.48 3.59 7.58
CA LEU A 17 13.00 4.55 6.60
C LEU A 17 12.06 5.75 6.43
N ALA A 18 10.81 5.51 6.06
CA ALA A 18 9.79 6.54 5.93
C ALA A 18 8.99 6.62 7.23
N GLN A 19 9.16 7.70 7.97
CA GLN A 19 8.50 7.93 9.26
C GLN A 19 7.17 8.67 9.12
N GLN A 20 6.94 9.31 7.99
CA GLN A 20 5.71 10.04 7.68
C GLN A 20 4.80 9.20 6.78
N LYS A 21 3.49 9.38 6.93
CA LYS A 21 2.50 8.71 6.08
C LYS A 21 2.64 9.04 4.60
N MET A 22 3.03 10.27 4.29
CA MET A 22 3.22 10.78 2.93
C MET A 22 4.39 11.75 2.89
N GLY A 23 5.07 11.82 1.74
CA GLY A 23 6.18 12.75 1.56
C GLY A 23 6.75 12.68 0.15
N LYS A 24 7.72 13.54 -0.10
CA LYS A 24 8.53 13.52 -1.33
C LYS A 24 9.96 13.21 -0.96
N ILE A 25 10.62 12.46 -1.82
CA ILE A 25 12.06 12.26 -1.76
C ILE A 25 12.68 12.97 -2.97
N ASP A 26 13.82 13.61 -2.77
CA ASP A 26 14.55 14.23 -3.90
C ASP A 26 15.12 13.15 -4.81
N LYS A 27 15.96 12.29 -4.25
CA LYS A 27 16.64 11.20 -4.98
C LYS A 27 16.62 9.88 -4.22
N THR A 28 16.75 9.93 -2.89
CA THR A 28 16.92 8.73 -2.06
C THR A 28 16.13 8.79 -0.77
N PHE A 29 15.76 7.62 -0.28
CA PHE A 29 15.34 7.42 1.12
C PHE A 29 16.59 7.31 1.98
N LYS A 30 16.76 8.20 2.94
CA LYS A 30 17.90 8.19 3.83
C LYS A 30 17.54 7.70 5.22
N CYS A 31 18.14 6.59 5.62
CA CYS A 31 17.96 6.05 6.97
C CYS A 31 18.44 7.06 8.02
N SER A 32 17.59 7.40 8.98
CA SER A 32 17.92 8.34 10.06
C SER A 32 18.97 7.81 11.03
N TYR A 33 19.15 6.47 11.09
CA TYR A 33 20.06 5.85 12.04
C TYR A 33 21.53 5.91 11.57
N HIS A 34 21.89 5.22 10.46
CA HIS A 34 23.27 5.17 9.97
C HIS A 34 23.44 5.70 8.54
N ARG A 35 22.50 6.54 8.07
CA ARG A 35 22.60 7.27 6.82
C ARG A 35 22.64 6.41 5.54
N TRP A 36 22.33 5.11 5.60
CA TRP A 36 22.18 4.32 4.39
C TRP A 36 21.13 4.94 3.48
N GLN A 37 21.42 5.01 2.17
CA GLN A 37 20.57 5.67 1.18
C GLN A 37 20.10 4.70 0.13
N TYR A 38 18.80 4.68 -0.07
CA TYR A 38 18.13 3.83 -1.06
C TYR A 38 17.44 4.69 -2.10
N ASP A 39 17.58 4.34 -3.37
CA ASP A 39 16.86 5.01 -4.46
C ASP A 39 15.38 4.61 -4.52
N ALA A 40 14.64 5.17 -5.50
CA ALA A 40 13.23 4.85 -5.72
C ALA A 40 12.99 3.41 -6.23
N ALA A 41 14.04 2.71 -6.66
CA ALA A 41 14.00 1.30 -7.02
C ALA A 41 14.34 0.37 -5.85
N GLY A 42 14.57 0.92 -4.66
CA GLY A 42 14.93 0.17 -3.46
C GLY A 42 16.40 -0.27 -3.41
N GLN A 43 17.23 0.17 -4.34
CA GLN A 43 18.64 -0.17 -4.37
C GLN A 43 19.40 0.64 -3.34
N LEU A 44 20.30 -0.01 -2.59
CA LEU A 44 21.26 0.72 -1.76
C LEU A 44 22.27 1.41 -2.69
N VAL A 45 22.31 2.73 -2.66
CA VAL A 45 23.18 3.53 -3.54
C VAL A 45 24.31 4.22 -2.82
N ASP A 46 24.18 4.36 -1.49
CA ASP A 46 25.22 4.99 -0.66
C ASP A 46 25.14 4.52 0.79
N ALA A 47 26.29 4.38 1.42
CA ALA A 47 26.43 4.10 2.85
C ALA A 47 27.74 4.75 3.36
N PRO A 48 27.83 5.08 4.65
CA PRO A 48 29.12 5.51 5.24
C PRO A 48 30.19 4.45 5.03
N ASP A 49 31.42 4.91 4.79
CA ASP A 49 32.60 4.06 4.59
C ASP A 49 32.39 2.95 3.52
N PRO A 50 31.98 3.30 2.29
CA PRO A 50 31.58 2.35 1.28
C PRO A 50 32.72 1.36 0.90
N HIS A 51 33.96 1.75 1.14
CA HIS A 51 35.14 0.90 0.90
C HIS A 51 35.25 -0.29 1.88
N THR A 52 34.48 -0.29 2.97
CA THR A 52 34.47 -1.40 3.94
C THR A 52 33.53 -2.54 3.52
N PHE A 53 32.77 -2.39 2.44
CA PHE A 53 31.89 -3.41 1.90
C PHE A 53 32.62 -4.26 0.85
N PRO A 54 33.05 -5.50 1.17
CA PRO A 54 33.78 -6.34 0.23
C PRO A 54 33.01 -6.60 -1.07
N GLN A 55 31.67 -6.71 -0.99
CA GLN A 55 30.75 -6.93 -2.11
C GLN A 55 30.34 -5.62 -2.83
N GLY A 56 30.73 -4.46 -2.27
CA GLY A 56 30.22 -3.15 -2.69
C GLY A 56 28.84 -2.82 -2.13
N VAL A 57 28.54 -1.53 -2.04
CA VAL A 57 27.24 -1.05 -1.50
C VAL A 57 26.06 -1.37 -2.44
N CYS A 58 26.31 -1.54 -3.72
CA CYS A 58 25.27 -1.86 -4.72
C CYS A 58 24.93 -3.37 -4.79
N ASP A 59 25.40 -4.17 -3.85
CA ASP A 59 25.08 -5.60 -3.81
C ASP A 59 23.56 -5.82 -3.61
N PRO A 60 22.90 -6.65 -4.41
CA PRO A 60 21.45 -6.89 -4.33
C PRO A 60 20.96 -7.38 -2.98
N SER A 61 21.81 -8.06 -2.19
CA SER A 61 21.45 -8.51 -0.84
C SER A 61 21.22 -7.37 0.14
N LEU A 62 21.73 -6.18 -0.16
CA LEU A 62 21.58 -4.96 0.64
C LEU A 62 20.39 -4.09 0.20
N HIS A 63 19.73 -4.43 -0.91
CA HIS A 63 18.58 -3.70 -1.41
C HIS A 63 17.34 -3.91 -0.52
N LEU A 64 16.40 -2.97 -0.57
CA LEU A 64 15.13 -3.14 0.13
C LEU A 64 14.38 -4.36 -0.39
N THR A 65 13.71 -5.07 0.49
CA THR A 65 12.85 -6.18 0.09
C THR A 65 11.61 -5.62 -0.56
N GLU A 66 11.49 -5.87 -1.86
CA GLU A 66 10.32 -5.49 -2.66
C GLU A 66 9.17 -6.47 -2.43
N LEU A 67 7.97 -5.94 -2.47
CA LEU A 67 6.72 -6.67 -2.38
C LEU A 67 6.05 -6.71 -3.76
N PRO A 68 5.33 -7.80 -4.12
CA PRO A 68 4.44 -7.77 -5.27
C PRO A 68 3.50 -6.56 -5.20
N CYS A 69 3.52 -5.75 -6.25
CA CYS A 69 2.77 -4.50 -6.31
C CYS A 69 2.30 -4.25 -7.73
N GLU A 70 1.01 -4.04 -7.88
CA GLU A 70 0.36 -3.77 -9.16
C GLU A 70 -0.64 -2.63 -9.04
N GLU A 71 -0.83 -1.91 -10.14
CA GLU A 71 -1.84 -0.85 -10.26
C GLU A 71 -3.02 -1.36 -11.08
N TRP A 72 -4.21 -1.09 -10.60
CA TRP A 72 -5.43 -1.34 -11.35
C TRP A 72 -6.47 -0.28 -11.05
N ASN A 73 -6.97 0.37 -12.09
CA ASN A 73 -8.08 1.33 -12.05
C ASN A 73 -7.90 2.43 -10.98
N GLY A 74 -6.65 2.92 -10.82
CA GLY A 74 -6.28 3.94 -9.82
C GLY A 74 -5.94 3.40 -8.42
N TRP A 75 -6.12 2.10 -8.18
CA TRP A 75 -5.75 1.46 -6.94
C TRP A 75 -4.33 0.86 -7.03
N ILE A 76 -3.57 1.02 -5.96
CA ILE A 76 -2.28 0.36 -5.77
C ILE A 76 -2.50 -0.82 -4.82
N MET A 77 -2.32 -2.02 -5.35
CA MET A 77 -2.47 -3.27 -4.61
C MET A 77 -1.09 -3.87 -4.33
N TYR A 78 -0.87 -4.34 -3.11
CA TYR A 78 0.36 -5.06 -2.77
C TYR A 78 0.05 -6.28 -1.91
N SER A 79 0.98 -7.24 -1.88
CA SER A 79 0.86 -8.46 -1.09
C SER A 79 2.11 -8.70 -0.26
N LEU A 80 1.92 -9.20 0.97
CA LEU A 80 3.02 -9.70 1.80
C LEU A 80 3.44 -11.13 1.40
N ASN A 81 2.60 -11.82 0.62
CA ASN A 81 2.96 -13.12 0.05
C ASN A 81 3.72 -12.91 -1.26
N PRO A 82 5.01 -13.29 -1.35
CA PRO A 82 5.78 -13.13 -2.58
C PRO A 82 5.29 -14.02 -3.73
N GLU A 83 4.55 -15.09 -3.42
CA GLU A 83 3.99 -16.05 -4.39
C GLU A 83 2.52 -15.76 -4.72
N VAL A 84 2.05 -14.54 -4.46
CA VAL A 84 0.69 -14.15 -4.82
C VAL A 84 0.51 -14.21 -6.34
N LYS A 85 -0.64 -14.65 -6.79
CA LYS A 85 -1.03 -14.63 -8.20
C LYS A 85 -1.03 -13.19 -8.74
N PRO A 86 -0.81 -12.99 -10.05
CA PRO A 86 -1.02 -11.71 -10.71
C PRO A 86 -2.38 -11.12 -10.35
N LEU A 87 -2.45 -9.79 -10.20
CA LEU A 87 -3.66 -9.11 -9.74
C LEU A 87 -4.88 -9.40 -10.62
N ASP A 88 -4.69 -9.50 -11.92
CA ASP A 88 -5.75 -9.85 -12.87
C ASP A 88 -6.37 -11.23 -12.57
N GLU A 89 -5.54 -12.20 -12.26
CA GLU A 89 -5.99 -13.55 -11.91
C GLU A 89 -6.66 -13.56 -10.52
N TRP A 90 -6.11 -12.75 -9.59
CA TRP A 90 -6.65 -12.65 -8.23
C TRP A 90 -8.03 -12.00 -8.21
N LEU A 91 -8.23 -10.92 -8.96
CA LEU A 91 -9.52 -10.25 -9.09
C LEU A 91 -10.56 -11.11 -9.82
N GLY A 92 -10.12 -11.93 -10.79
CA GLY A 92 -11.01 -12.80 -11.53
C GLY A 92 -12.23 -12.07 -12.11
N PRO A 93 -13.45 -12.62 -11.97
CA PRO A 93 -14.65 -12.02 -12.54
C PRO A 93 -15.04 -10.66 -11.92
N VAL A 94 -14.59 -10.38 -10.70
CA VAL A 94 -14.85 -9.11 -10.01
C VAL A 94 -14.22 -7.94 -10.76
N LYS A 95 -13.08 -8.16 -11.42
CA LYS A 95 -12.41 -7.15 -12.23
C LYS A 95 -13.35 -6.56 -13.27
N ALA A 96 -13.96 -7.40 -14.10
CA ALA A 96 -14.87 -6.94 -15.17
C ALA A 96 -16.09 -6.20 -14.61
N HIS A 97 -16.61 -6.64 -13.46
CA HIS A 97 -17.73 -6.00 -12.80
C HIS A 97 -17.37 -4.58 -12.31
N LEU A 98 -16.18 -4.41 -11.75
CA LEU A 98 -15.73 -3.12 -11.17
C LEU A 98 -15.13 -2.16 -12.20
N GLU A 99 -14.68 -2.63 -13.37
CA GLU A 99 -14.08 -1.77 -14.40
C GLU A 99 -15.02 -0.65 -14.90
N ALA A 100 -16.33 -0.90 -14.86
CA ALA A 100 -17.33 0.08 -15.26
C ALA A 100 -17.31 1.36 -14.42
N TYR A 101 -16.88 1.28 -13.18
CA TYR A 101 -16.84 2.41 -12.24
C TYR A 101 -15.73 3.41 -12.51
N LYS A 102 -14.66 3.03 -13.23
CA LYS A 102 -13.53 3.91 -13.59
C LYS A 102 -12.97 4.68 -12.38
N PHE A 103 -12.56 3.96 -11.35
CA PHE A 103 -12.06 4.55 -10.10
C PHE A 103 -10.89 5.53 -10.33
N ASP A 104 -10.07 5.31 -11.36
CA ASP A 104 -8.97 6.18 -11.76
C ASP A 104 -9.42 7.60 -12.13
N LYS A 105 -10.72 7.80 -12.41
CA LYS A 105 -11.33 9.09 -12.76
C LYS A 105 -12.15 9.70 -11.63
N MET A 106 -12.27 9.01 -10.51
CA MET A 106 -12.97 9.51 -9.34
C MET A 106 -12.10 10.48 -8.54
N ASN A 107 -12.74 11.45 -7.90
CA ASN A 107 -12.08 12.32 -6.94
C ASN A 107 -12.40 11.87 -5.53
N LEU A 108 -11.40 11.91 -4.65
CA LEU A 108 -11.61 11.68 -3.24
C LEU A 108 -12.44 12.83 -2.65
N VAL A 109 -13.64 12.53 -2.19
CA VAL A 109 -14.56 13.51 -1.61
C VAL A 109 -14.43 13.55 -0.10
N MET A 110 -14.20 12.39 0.52
CA MET A 110 -14.07 12.26 1.97
C MET A 110 -13.14 11.10 2.31
N ASP A 111 -12.26 11.32 3.28
CA ASP A 111 -11.44 10.29 3.91
C ASP A 111 -11.65 10.39 5.42
N MET A 112 -12.22 9.34 6.01
CA MET A 112 -12.60 9.31 7.42
C MET A 112 -12.22 7.97 8.03
N THR A 113 -11.58 8.02 9.19
CA THR A 113 -11.32 6.84 10.02
C THR A 113 -12.20 6.86 11.24
N VAL A 114 -12.92 5.77 11.48
CA VAL A 114 -13.79 5.58 12.65
C VAL A 114 -13.33 4.32 13.38
N GLU A 115 -13.08 4.45 14.68
CA GLU A 115 -12.78 3.31 15.55
C GLU A 115 -14.08 2.74 16.12
N TRP A 116 -14.35 1.46 15.86
CA TRP A 116 -15.51 0.75 16.36
C TRP A 116 -15.10 -0.31 17.38
N ASN A 117 -15.67 -0.27 18.56
CA ASN A 117 -15.45 -1.26 19.61
C ASN A 117 -16.27 -2.55 19.35
N CYS A 118 -16.06 -3.18 18.23
CA CYS A 118 -16.75 -4.41 17.85
C CYS A 118 -15.83 -5.37 17.06
N ASN A 119 -16.29 -6.61 16.88
CA ASN A 119 -15.64 -7.52 15.95
C ASN A 119 -15.82 -7.00 14.51
N TRP A 120 -14.77 -7.04 13.70
CA TRP A 120 -14.81 -6.59 12.31
C TRP A 120 -15.91 -7.29 11.48
N LYS A 121 -16.26 -8.55 11.82
CA LYS A 121 -17.33 -9.29 11.13
C LYS A 121 -18.70 -8.63 11.31
N ALA A 122 -18.98 -8.08 12.51
CA ALA A 122 -20.22 -7.35 12.75
C ALA A 122 -20.32 -6.10 11.86
N SER A 123 -19.19 -5.41 11.62
CA SER A 123 -19.13 -4.32 10.66
C SER A 123 -19.43 -4.78 9.24
N VAL A 124 -18.79 -5.87 8.79
CA VAL A 124 -19.03 -6.43 7.45
C VAL A 124 -20.49 -6.87 7.28
N ASP A 125 -21.05 -7.53 8.28
CA ASP A 125 -22.46 -7.98 8.23
C ASP A 125 -23.41 -6.80 8.06
N ALA A 126 -23.20 -5.71 8.79
CA ALA A 126 -24.03 -4.51 8.69
C ALA A 126 -24.00 -3.85 7.30
N PHE A 127 -22.90 -4.03 6.52
CA PHE A 127 -22.81 -3.50 5.16
C PHE A 127 -23.23 -4.49 4.06
N ASN A 128 -23.57 -5.72 4.43
CA ASN A 128 -24.02 -6.74 3.48
C ASN A 128 -25.56 -6.92 3.46
N GLU A 129 -26.30 -6.09 4.20
CA GLU A 129 -27.76 -6.14 4.23
C GLU A 129 -28.33 -4.72 4.30
N THR A 130 -29.60 -4.56 3.95
CA THR A 130 -30.29 -3.27 3.97
C THR A 130 -31.41 -3.22 5.01
N TYR A 131 -31.64 -4.30 5.76
CA TYR A 131 -32.77 -4.41 6.68
C TYR A 131 -32.73 -3.39 7.81
N HIS A 132 -31.51 -3.07 8.32
CA HIS A 132 -31.35 -2.06 9.37
C HIS A 132 -31.60 -0.62 8.89
N VAL A 133 -31.59 -0.37 7.59
CA VAL A 133 -31.75 0.98 7.01
C VAL A 133 -33.11 1.58 7.44
N TRP A 134 -34.16 0.77 7.49
CA TRP A 134 -35.47 1.22 7.92
C TRP A 134 -35.49 1.86 9.31
N GLY A 135 -34.70 1.34 10.23
CA GLY A 135 -34.65 1.82 11.60
C GLY A 135 -33.53 2.81 11.88
N THR A 136 -32.37 2.60 11.26
CA THR A 136 -31.13 3.33 11.59
C THR A 136 -30.87 4.51 10.65
N HIS A 137 -31.27 4.36 9.37
CA HIS A 137 -30.97 5.34 8.31
C HIS A 137 -32.22 5.76 7.53
N PRO A 138 -33.28 6.24 8.18
CA PRO A 138 -34.51 6.60 7.50
C PRO A 138 -34.34 7.63 6.39
N GLN A 139 -33.27 8.46 6.47
CA GLN A 139 -32.91 9.43 5.44
C GLN A 139 -32.48 8.80 4.10
N LEU A 140 -32.14 7.52 4.09
CA LEU A 140 -31.77 6.82 2.88
C LEU A 140 -32.96 6.16 2.15
N MET A 141 -34.12 6.14 2.82
CA MET A 141 -35.32 5.47 2.26
C MET A 141 -35.81 6.10 0.95
N ASP A 142 -35.58 7.41 0.80
CA ASP A 142 -35.95 8.11 -0.44
C ASP A 142 -35.03 7.77 -1.64
N TRP A 143 -33.96 7.01 -1.40
CA TRP A 143 -32.95 6.63 -2.39
C TRP A 143 -32.92 5.12 -2.69
N LEU A 144 -33.72 4.34 -1.96
CA LEU A 144 -33.84 2.90 -2.11
C LEU A 144 -35.16 2.59 -2.82
N ASP A 145 -35.07 2.11 -4.05
CA ASP A 145 -36.20 1.58 -4.84
C ASP A 145 -36.60 0.17 -4.34
#